data_7ae5b143c45befd4305c68b7c8bb4e85
#
_entry.id   7ae5b143c45befd4305c68b7c8bb4e85
#
_cell.length_a   1.000
_cell.length_b   1.000
_cell.length_c   1.000
_cell.angle_alpha   90.00
_cell.angle_beta   90.00
_cell.angle_gamma   90.00
#
_symmetry.space_group_name_H-M   'P 1'
#
loop_
_entity.id
_entity.type
_entity.pdbx_description
1 polymer ?
#
loop_
_entity_poly.entity_id
_entity_poly.type
_entity_poly.pdbx_seq_one_letter_code
_entity_poly.pdbx_strand_id
1 'polypeptide(L)'
;MKRRQFIGLIGGVTVVWPLAARAQQLERARRVGILMSTAETDPLEVASVQAFITELAKLGWGQGRNLDLSVRWGAVDSQRMKAEAEELVSLGMDVILAKGATVPSAHQATTTIPIVFVSLPDPIVEPLVGSFSHPVGNITGFTTYEYGLVGKRLSLLRDLSPRITRVLYLRSRQTGVATQSLLERVMESARAAGLSVTDAPAQNPADIDRAIQMFASSPDGGLLVAFDAFTGMHRQVIVEMASRYRLPAVYASRKSAGNDGLCSYGFDQDQQFREAASYVARLLSGSKPSDLPV
;
A
#
# COMPACT_ATOMS: atom_id res chain seq x y z
N MET A 1 3.59 37.30 70.13
CA MET A 1 3.86 37.19 68.68
C MET A 1 2.94 36.11 68.11
N LYS A 2 2.15 36.42 67.09
CA LYS A 2 0.90 35.74 66.72
C LYS A 2 1.16 34.53 65.78
N ARG A 3 0.71 33.34 66.20
CA ARG A 3 0.77 32.06 65.45
C ARG A 3 0.00 31.97 64.10
N ARG A 4 -0.46 33.12 63.57
CA ARG A 4 -1.36 33.17 62.41
C ARG A 4 -0.72 33.45 61.05
N GLN A 5 0.58 33.63 60.98
CA GLN A 5 1.28 33.97 59.71
C GLN A 5 2.07 32.82 59.05
N PHE A 6 2.05 31.59 59.61
CA PHE A 6 2.87 30.48 59.10
C PHE A 6 2.08 29.48 58.23
N ILE A 7 0.76 29.63 58.10
CA ILE A 7 -0.09 28.69 57.34
C ILE A 7 -0.31 29.16 55.87
N GLY A 8 0.07 30.38 55.53
CA GLY A 8 -0.16 30.97 54.20
C GLY A 8 0.86 30.58 53.10
N LEU A 9 1.96 29.88 53.42
CA LEU A 9 3.10 29.67 52.50
C LEU A 9 3.23 28.23 51.99
N ILE A 10 2.37 27.27 52.40
CA ILE A 10 2.43 25.86 51.96
C ILE A 10 1.35 25.53 50.90
N GLY A 11 0.39 26.41 50.67
CA GLY A 11 -0.74 26.19 49.72
C GLY A 11 -0.47 26.43 48.24
N GLY A 12 0.72 26.96 47.87
CA GLY A 12 0.97 27.46 46.51
C GLY A 12 1.80 26.51 45.58
N VAL A 13 2.34 25.40 46.10
CA VAL A 13 3.32 24.59 45.35
C VAL A 13 2.73 23.31 44.76
N THR A 14 1.53 22.89 45.07
CA THR A 14 0.98 21.57 44.67
C THR A 14 0.18 21.57 43.37
N VAL A 15 -0.07 22.73 42.74
CA VAL A 15 -0.90 22.79 41.50
C VAL A 15 -0.09 22.83 40.20
N VAL A 16 1.23 23.13 40.28
CA VAL A 16 2.07 23.29 39.08
C VAL A 16 2.69 21.97 38.59
N TRP A 17 2.79 20.94 39.44
CA TRP A 17 3.45 19.67 39.10
C TRP A 17 2.74 18.81 38.03
N PRO A 18 1.37 18.70 38.01
CA PRO A 18 0.74 17.89 36.95
C PRO A 18 0.77 18.55 35.56
N LEU A 19 0.97 19.88 35.47
CA LEU A 19 1.14 20.56 34.18
C LEU A 19 2.54 20.40 33.58
N ALA A 20 3.57 20.37 34.43
CA ALA A 20 4.95 20.09 34.00
C ALA A 20 5.15 18.64 33.55
N ALA A 21 4.49 17.67 34.22
CA ALA A 21 4.52 16.27 33.81
C ALA A 21 3.81 16.02 32.47
N ARG A 22 2.78 16.77 32.13
CA ARG A 22 2.14 16.73 30.80
C ARG A 22 2.98 17.41 29.71
N ALA A 23 3.74 18.45 30.05
CA ALA A 23 4.65 19.10 29.11
C ALA A 23 5.87 18.21 28.77
N GLN A 24 6.38 17.42 29.72
CA GLN A 24 7.50 16.48 29.47
C GLN A 24 7.10 15.25 28.61
N GLN A 25 5.82 14.88 28.52
CA GLN A 25 5.36 13.84 27.61
C GLN A 25 5.32 14.30 26.14
N LEU A 26 5.50 15.57 25.85
CA LEU A 26 5.55 16.15 24.50
C LEU A 26 6.95 16.18 23.88
N GLU A 27 7.99 15.78 24.62
CA GLU A 27 9.39 15.90 24.14
C GLU A 27 9.94 14.66 23.45
N ARG A 28 9.25 13.50 23.47
CA ARG A 28 9.74 12.34 22.72
C ARG A 28 9.24 12.42 21.30
N ALA A 29 10.16 12.54 20.32
CA ALA A 29 9.83 12.36 18.92
C ALA A 29 9.12 11.01 18.69
N ARG A 30 7.98 11.04 18.01
CA ARG A 30 7.25 9.84 17.61
C ARG A 30 8.01 9.14 16.50
N ARG A 31 7.95 7.81 16.46
CA ARG A 31 8.65 6.98 15.48
C ARG A 31 7.67 6.34 14.53
N VAL A 32 7.85 6.58 13.22
CA VAL A 32 7.03 5.95 12.18
C VAL A 32 7.92 5.12 11.26
N GLY A 33 7.61 3.82 11.19
CA GLY A 33 8.21 2.90 10.23
C GLY A 33 7.43 2.94 8.92
N ILE A 34 8.13 2.94 7.80
CA ILE A 34 7.55 2.83 6.46
C ILE A 34 8.14 1.60 5.80
N LEU A 35 7.29 0.61 5.51
CA LEU A 35 7.69 -0.67 4.93
C LEU A 35 7.15 -0.80 3.50
N MET A 36 8.05 -0.71 2.53
CA MET A 36 7.75 -0.71 1.11
C MET A 36 8.04 -2.08 0.49
N SER A 37 7.13 -2.58 -0.37
CA SER A 37 7.32 -3.87 -1.06
C SER A 37 8.27 -3.81 -2.25
N THR A 38 8.65 -2.61 -2.69
CA THR A 38 9.48 -2.32 -3.86
C THR A 38 10.91 -1.98 -3.47
N ALA A 39 11.75 -1.67 -4.46
CA ALA A 39 13.12 -1.24 -4.23
C ALA A 39 13.22 0.29 -4.04
N GLU A 40 14.18 0.74 -3.27
CA GLU A 40 14.50 2.16 -3.06
C GLU A 40 14.88 2.89 -4.36
N THR A 41 15.34 2.15 -5.36
CA THR A 41 15.75 2.69 -6.66
C THR A 41 14.56 3.04 -7.58
N ASP A 42 13.32 2.71 -7.20
CA ASP A 42 12.14 3.11 -8.00
C ASP A 42 11.71 4.54 -7.66
N PRO A 43 11.91 5.51 -8.58
CA PRO A 43 11.63 6.92 -8.31
C PRO A 43 10.14 7.20 -8.07
N LEU A 44 9.23 6.40 -8.63
CA LEU A 44 7.79 6.56 -8.42
C LEU A 44 7.37 6.12 -7.00
N GLU A 45 8.04 5.12 -6.46
CA GLU A 45 7.80 4.66 -5.10
C GLU A 45 8.41 5.61 -4.07
N VAL A 46 9.60 6.14 -4.35
CA VAL A 46 10.22 7.21 -3.54
C VAL A 46 9.32 8.45 -3.53
N ALA A 47 8.71 8.83 -4.67
CA ALA A 47 7.78 9.95 -4.74
C ALA A 47 6.52 9.73 -3.88
N SER A 48 5.99 8.49 -3.80
CA SER A 48 4.86 8.17 -2.91
C SER A 48 5.22 8.33 -1.44
N VAL A 49 6.39 7.84 -1.03
CA VAL A 49 6.90 8.04 0.35
C VAL A 49 7.05 9.54 0.63
N GLN A 50 7.58 10.31 -0.33
CA GLN A 50 7.73 11.75 -0.17
C GLN A 50 6.37 12.48 -0.07
N ALA A 51 5.34 12.03 -0.81
CA ALA A 51 3.99 12.56 -0.70
C ALA A 51 3.40 12.33 0.70
N PHE A 52 3.61 11.14 1.27
CA PHE A 52 3.24 10.82 2.65
C PHE A 52 3.95 11.72 3.67
N ILE A 53 5.27 11.85 3.56
CA ILE A 53 6.07 12.69 4.47
C ILE A 53 5.63 14.16 4.40
N THR A 54 5.41 14.66 3.20
CA THR A 54 4.96 16.04 2.98
C THR A 54 3.59 16.29 3.61
N GLU A 55 2.67 15.32 3.50
CA GLU A 55 1.34 15.44 4.10
C GLU A 55 1.39 15.36 5.63
N LEU A 56 2.21 14.46 6.21
CA LEU A 56 2.44 14.43 7.65
C LEU A 56 2.98 15.76 8.18
N ALA A 57 3.88 16.41 7.43
CA ALA A 57 4.42 17.71 7.82
C ALA A 57 3.33 18.81 7.86
N LYS A 58 2.39 18.81 6.90
CA LYS A 58 1.22 19.71 6.90
C LYS A 58 0.30 19.45 8.10
N LEU A 59 0.20 18.19 8.53
CA LEU A 59 -0.58 17.77 9.70
C LEU A 59 0.14 18.02 11.04
N GLY A 60 1.30 18.68 11.01
CA GLY A 60 2.06 19.08 12.21
C GLY A 60 3.14 18.10 12.64
N TRP A 61 3.35 16.99 11.92
CA TRP A 61 4.37 15.98 12.21
C TRP A 61 5.59 16.16 11.30
N GLY A 62 6.65 16.78 11.80
CA GLY A 62 7.86 17.10 11.04
C GLY A 62 9.06 16.26 11.45
N GLN A 63 9.71 15.65 10.47
CA GLN A 63 10.95 14.90 10.70
C GLN A 63 12.04 15.77 11.35
N GLY A 64 12.72 15.24 12.36
CA GLY A 64 13.75 15.96 13.13
C GLY A 64 13.21 16.98 14.14
N ARG A 65 11.89 17.20 14.20
CA ARG A 65 11.24 18.06 15.19
C ARG A 65 10.48 17.25 16.26
N ASN A 66 9.46 16.52 15.83
CA ASN A 66 8.61 15.69 16.70
C ASN A 66 8.32 14.32 16.08
N LEU A 67 8.98 13.99 14.98
CA LEU A 67 8.84 12.76 14.22
C LEU A 67 10.20 12.23 13.78
N ASP A 68 10.42 10.92 14.00
CA ASP A 68 11.49 10.12 13.41
C ASP A 68 10.91 9.15 12.41
N LEU A 69 11.47 9.11 11.18
CA LEU A 69 11.04 8.22 10.11
C LEU A 69 12.11 7.17 9.82
N SER A 70 11.69 5.92 9.73
CA SER A 70 12.52 4.80 9.29
C SER A 70 11.90 4.12 8.09
N VAL A 71 12.51 4.25 6.91
CA VAL A 71 12.03 3.61 5.67
C VAL A 71 12.79 2.30 5.45
N ARG A 72 12.06 1.24 5.10
CA ARG A 72 12.60 -0.07 4.74
C ARG A 72 12.03 -0.53 3.41
N TRP A 73 12.87 -1.15 2.59
CA TRP A 73 12.55 -1.54 1.21
C TRP A 73 12.73 -3.03 1.02
N GLY A 74 11.63 -3.75 0.81
CA GLY A 74 11.59 -5.21 0.67
C GLY A 74 12.07 -5.75 -0.68
N ALA A 75 12.22 -4.88 -1.71
CA ALA A 75 12.73 -5.23 -3.04
C ALA A 75 12.08 -6.47 -3.69
N VAL A 76 10.77 -6.68 -3.44
CA VAL A 76 9.97 -7.84 -3.93
C VAL A 76 10.50 -9.19 -3.39
N ASP A 77 11.27 -9.18 -2.32
CA ASP A 77 11.80 -10.37 -1.65
C ASP A 77 11.05 -10.61 -0.33
N SER A 78 10.38 -11.76 -0.20
CA SER A 78 9.56 -12.09 0.97
C SER A 78 10.36 -12.26 2.25
N GLN A 79 11.59 -12.80 2.17
CA GLN A 79 12.45 -12.97 3.33
C GLN A 79 12.95 -11.61 3.83
N ARG A 80 13.32 -10.74 2.90
CA ARG A 80 13.72 -9.37 3.22
C ARG A 80 12.55 -8.58 3.81
N MET A 81 11.34 -8.66 3.24
CA MET A 81 10.15 -8.00 3.79
C MET A 81 9.89 -8.41 5.24
N LYS A 82 10.06 -9.70 5.56
CA LYS A 82 9.93 -10.21 6.92
C LYS A 82 11.01 -9.65 7.85
N ALA A 83 12.27 -9.71 7.46
CA ALA A 83 13.39 -9.20 8.26
C ALA A 83 13.26 -7.69 8.55
N GLU A 84 12.89 -6.90 7.53
CA GLU A 84 12.69 -5.46 7.65
C GLU A 84 11.48 -5.11 8.55
N ALA A 85 10.41 -5.93 8.53
CA ALA A 85 9.28 -5.78 9.44
C ALA A 85 9.69 -6.05 10.91
N GLU A 86 10.44 -7.12 11.16
CA GLU A 86 10.96 -7.47 12.48
C GLU A 86 11.91 -6.39 13.01
N GLU A 87 12.76 -5.82 12.15
CA GLU A 87 13.64 -4.72 12.50
C GLU A 87 12.85 -3.47 12.93
N LEU A 88 11.83 -3.05 12.16
CA LEU A 88 10.99 -1.90 12.53
C LEU A 88 10.31 -2.12 13.89
N VAL A 89 9.83 -3.34 14.17
CA VAL A 89 9.27 -3.66 15.47
C VAL A 89 10.31 -3.55 16.59
N SER A 90 11.52 -4.07 16.37
CA SER A 90 12.62 -4.00 17.35
C SER A 90 13.07 -2.58 17.67
N LEU A 91 12.97 -1.68 16.69
CA LEU A 91 13.25 -0.25 16.86
C LEU A 91 12.15 0.49 17.65
N GLY A 92 11.04 -0.16 17.99
CA GLY A 92 9.97 0.40 18.81
C GLY A 92 9.23 1.55 18.13
N MET A 93 8.72 1.29 16.91
CA MET A 93 7.88 2.25 16.18
C MET A 93 6.57 2.51 16.93
N ASP A 94 6.08 3.75 16.87
CA ASP A 94 4.75 4.11 17.38
C ASP A 94 3.64 3.74 16.38
N VAL A 95 3.95 3.76 15.06
CA VAL A 95 3.05 3.35 13.95
C VAL A 95 3.91 2.78 12.80
N ILE A 96 3.39 1.79 12.08
CA ILE A 96 3.99 1.27 10.84
C ILE A 96 3.04 1.53 9.67
N LEU A 97 3.53 2.23 8.62
CA LEU A 97 2.90 2.27 7.31
C LEU A 97 3.44 1.09 6.49
N ALA A 98 2.56 0.20 6.00
CA ALA A 98 2.95 -0.97 5.22
C ALA A 98 2.28 -0.96 3.83
N LYS A 99 3.06 -1.22 2.77
CA LYS A 99 2.55 -1.21 1.39
C LYS A 99 2.43 -2.61 0.80
N GLY A 100 1.22 -2.97 0.33
CA GLY A 100 0.98 -4.15 -0.49
C GLY A 100 1.51 -5.45 0.11
N ALA A 101 2.42 -6.13 -0.57
CA ALA A 101 2.95 -7.44 -0.15
C ALA A 101 3.69 -7.44 1.20
N THR A 102 4.03 -6.28 1.78
CA THR A 102 4.67 -6.21 3.10
C THR A 102 3.67 -6.29 4.26
N VAL A 103 2.39 -6.08 4.01
CA VAL A 103 1.35 -6.02 5.04
C VAL A 103 1.26 -7.31 5.87
N PRO A 104 1.24 -8.53 5.28
CA PRO A 104 1.27 -9.76 6.06
C PRO A 104 2.51 -9.87 6.96
N SER A 105 3.69 -9.48 6.47
CA SER A 105 4.93 -9.50 7.27
C SER A 105 4.86 -8.52 8.45
N ALA A 106 4.38 -7.31 8.25
CA ALA A 106 4.19 -6.34 9.32
C ALA A 106 3.16 -6.84 10.36
N HIS A 107 2.04 -7.42 9.92
CA HIS A 107 1.01 -7.94 10.81
C HIS A 107 1.47 -9.16 11.61
N GLN A 108 2.32 -10.03 11.03
CA GLN A 108 2.92 -11.15 11.74
C GLN A 108 3.99 -10.71 12.75
N ALA A 109 4.72 -9.63 12.48
CA ALA A 109 5.79 -9.13 13.33
C ALA A 109 5.27 -8.46 14.62
N THR A 110 4.04 -7.89 14.60
CA THR A 110 3.47 -7.22 15.78
C THR A 110 1.95 -7.29 15.83
N THR A 111 1.43 -7.47 17.05
CA THR A 111 0.00 -7.39 17.36
C THR A 111 -0.38 -6.14 18.15
N THR A 112 0.60 -5.28 18.46
CA THR A 112 0.41 -4.12 19.35
C THR A 112 0.72 -2.80 18.68
N ILE A 113 1.74 -2.73 17.82
CA ILE A 113 2.06 -1.50 17.09
C ILE A 113 0.98 -1.28 16.02
N PRO A 114 0.30 -0.12 15.98
CA PRO A 114 -0.66 0.20 14.94
C PRO A 114 -0.05 0.12 13.54
N ILE A 115 -0.77 -0.54 12.62
CA ILE A 115 -0.37 -0.66 11.21
C ILE A 115 -1.40 0.06 10.36
N VAL A 116 -0.93 0.97 9.51
CA VAL A 116 -1.71 1.55 8.41
C VAL A 116 -1.24 0.93 7.11
N PHE A 117 -2.12 0.22 6.42
CA PHE A 117 -1.77 -0.34 5.12
C PHE A 117 -2.23 0.55 3.97
N VAL A 118 -1.51 0.46 2.85
CA VAL A 118 -1.87 1.05 1.55
C VAL A 118 -1.65 0.04 0.44
N SER A 119 -2.36 0.20 -0.66
CA SER A 119 -2.18 -0.61 -1.87
C SER A 119 -2.32 -2.11 -1.63
N LEU A 120 -3.23 -2.51 -0.74
CA LEU A 120 -3.56 -3.91 -0.48
C LEU A 120 -4.85 -4.27 -1.22
N PRO A 121 -4.84 -5.28 -2.10
CA PRO A 121 -6.06 -5.75 -2.74
C PRO A 121 -6.92 -6.53 -1.74
N ASP A 122 -8.16 -6.11 -1.57
CA ASP A 122 -9.22 -6.72 -0.77
C ASP A 122 -8.77 -7.42 0.54
N PRO A 123 -8.47 -6.65 1.60
CA PRO A 123 -7.86 -7.20 2.83
C PRO A 123 -8.79 -8.14 3.62
N ILE A 124 -10.10 -8.19 3.29
CA ILE A 124 -11.04 -9.12 3.95
C ILE A 124 -10.78 -10.56 3.54
N VAL A 125 -10.29 -10.80 2.33
CA VAL A 125 -9.95 -12.15 1.83
C VAL A 125 -8.80 -12.76 2.65
N GLU A 126 -7.86 -11.94 3.05
CA GLU A 126 -6.86 -12.33 4.04
C GLU A 126 -7.36 -11.80 5.39
N PRO A 127 -7.78 -12.57 6.36
CA PRO A 127 -8.54 -12.13 7.55
C PRO A 127 -7.76 -11.15 8.44
N LEU A 128 -7.28 -10.06 7.83
CA LEU A 128 -6.45 -9.05 8.48
C LEU A 128 -7.27 -8.00 9.23
N VAL A 129 -8.41 -7.59 8.65
CA VAL A 129 -9.19 -6.47 9.20
C VAL A 129 -10.55 -6.88 9.76
N GLY A 130 -11.08 -8.05 9.42
CA GLY A 130 -12.39 -8.54 9.89
C GLY A 130 -13.60 -7.73 9.39
N SER A 131 -13.52 -6.41 9.35
CA SER A 131 -14.57 -5.51 8.87
C SER A 131 -13.99 -4.20 8.34
N PHE A 132 -14.54 -3.68 7.24
CA PHE A 132 -14.12 -2.38 6.69
C PHE A 132 -14.55 -1.20 7.57
N SER A 133 -15.74 -1.25 8.15
CA SER A 133 -16.26 -0.15 8.95
C SER A 133 -15.64 -0.06 10.34
N HIS A 134 -15.28 -1.21 10.90
CA HIS A 134 -14.68 -1.34 12.23
C HIS A 134 -13.57 -2.40 12.19
N PRO A 135 -12.34 -2.01 11.77
CA PRO A 135 -11.22 -2.92 11.74
C PRO A 135 -10.94 -3.51 13.12
N VAL A 136 -10.55 -4.79 13.16
CA VAL A 136 -10.19 -5.47 14.41
C VAL A 136 -8.68 -5.53 14.58
N GLY A 137 -8.22 -5.58 15.83
CA GLY A 137 -6.80 -5.67 16.15
C GLY A 137 -6.07 -4.33 15.97
N ASN A 138 -4.84 -4.42 15.50
CA ASN A 138 -3.92 -3.28 15.38
C ASN A 138 -3.76 -2.75 13.93
N ILE A 139 -4.65 -3.11 13.01
CA ILE A 139 -4.48 -2.82 11.59
C ILE A 139 -5.68 -2.05 11.01
N THR A 140 -5.42 -1.05 10.17
CA THR A 140 -6.37 -0.31 9.34
C THR A 140 -5.67 0.20 8.08
N GLY A 141 -6.39 0.82 7.13
CA GLY A 141 -5.75 1.39 5.94
C GLY A 141 -6.65 1.52 4.72
N PHE A 142 -6.05 1.41 3.54
CA PHE A 142 -6.70 1.71 2.25
C PHE A 142 -6.51 0.57 1.25
N THR A 143 -7.61 -0.04 0.85
CA THR A 143 -7.63 -1.09 -0.18
C THR A 143 -7.63 -0.50 -1.59
N THR A 144 -7.24 -1.31 -2.58
CA THR A 144 -7.26 -0.93 -3.99
C THR A 144 -8.59 -1.22 -4.68
N TYR A 145 -9.53 -1.90 -4.03
CA TYR A 145 -10.81 -2.37 -4.60
C TYR A 145 -10.66 -3.15 -5.92
N GLU A 146 -9.55 -3.89 -6.06
CA GLU A 146 -9.18 -4.59 -7.30
C GLU A 146 -10.30 -5.46 -7.86
N TYR A 147 -11.03 -6.17 -6.99
CA TYR A 147 -12.14 -7.03 -7.40
C TYR A 147 -13.27 -6.28 -8.13
N GLY A 148 -13.63 -5.09 -7.68
CA GLY A 148 -14.64 -4.24 -8.31
C GLY A 148 -14.22 -3.66 -9.65
N LEU A 149 -12.91 -3.51 -9.88
CA LEU A 149 -12.36 -2.83 -11.04
C LEU A 149 -12.09 -3.76 -12.23
N VAL A 150 -12.02 -5.08 -12.01
CA VAL A 150 -11.70 -6.07 -13.07
C VAL A 150 -12.66 -5.96 -14.25
N GLY A 151 -13.98 -5.98 -14.01
CA GLY A 151 -15.00 -5.90 -15.06
C GLY A 151 -14.87 -4.63 -15.90
N LYS A 152 -14.59 -3.49 -15.25
CA LYS A 152 -14.40 -2.20 -15.96
C LYS A 152 -13.14 -2.20 -16.82
N ARG A 153 -12.04 -2.77 -16.32
CA ARG A 153 -10.78 -2.89 -17.10
C ARG A 153 -10.98 -3.78 -18.34
N LEU A 154 -11.71 -4.88 -18.20
CA LEU A 154 -12.05 -5.76 -19.35
C LEU A 154 -12.96 -5.03 -20.36
N SER A 155 -13.94 -4.24 -19.89
CA SER A 155 -14.75 -3.40 -20.76
C SER A 155 -13.90 -2.40 -21.53
N LEU A 156 -13.01 -1.67 -20.83
CA LEU A 156 -12.08 -0.72 -21.48
C LEU A 156 -11.18 -1.41 -22.51
N LEU A 157 -10.72 -2.62 -22.24
CA LEU A 157 -9.91 -3.39 -23.17
C LEU A 157 -10.68 -3.69 -24.48
N ARG A 158 -11.97 -4.01 -24.36
CA ARG A 158 -12.88 -4.18 -25.52
C ARG A 158 -13.17 -2.88 -26.26
N ASP A 159 -13.34 -1.77 -25.52
CA ASP A 159 -13.54 -0.44 -26.12
C ASP A 159 -12.30 -0.02 -26.96
N LEU A 160 -11.10 -0.35 -26.47
CA LEU A 160 -9.84 -0.11 -27.20
C LEU A 160 -9.72 -0.99 -28.45
N SER A 161 -10.23 -2.22 -28.43
CA SER A 161 -10.20 -3.13 -29.56
C SER A 161 -11.41 -4.08 -29.53
N PRO A 162 -12.47 -3.74 -30.27
CA PRO A 162 -13.75 -4.49 -30.26
C PRO A 162 -13.65 -5.95 -30.72
N ARG A 163 -12.57 -6.33 -31.44
CA ARG A 163 -12.34 -7.71 -31.91
C ARG A 163 -11.69 -8.63 -30.88
N ILE A 164 -11.33 -8.14 -29.70
CA ILE A 164 -10.67 -8.95 -28.69
C ILE A 164 -11.56 -10.11 -28.25
N THR A 165 -11.00 -11.30 -28.30
CA THR A 165 -11.62 -12.54 -27.80
C THR A 165 -10.76 -13.21 -26.72
N ARG A 166 -9.49 -12.78 -26.57
CA ARG A 166 -8.51 -13.37 -25.66
C ARG A 166 -7.82 -12.28 -24.84
N VAL A 167 -7.55 -12.57 -23.59
CA VAL A 167 -6.86 -11.66 -22.67
C VAL A 167 -5.67 -12.40 -22.03
N LEU A 168 -4.48 -11.82 -22.13
CA LEU A 168 -3.33 -12.23 -21.32
C LEU A 168 -3.40 -11.50 -20.00
N TYR A 169 -3.53 -12.22 -18.88
CA TYR A 169 -3.47 -11.64 -17.55
C TYR A 169 -2.04 -11.80 -17.01
N LEU A 170 -1.24 -10.70 -17.08
CA LEU A 170 0.15 -10.67 -16.64
C LEU A 170 0.21 -10.27 -15.16
N ARG A 171 0.82 -11.10 -14.34
CA ARG A 171 0.95 -10.94 -12.89
C ARG A 171 2.26 -11.47 -12.34
N SER A 172 2.58 -11.10 -11.09
CA SER A 172 3.63 -11.76 -10.33
C SER A 172 3.35 -13.25 -10.15
N ARG A 173 4.41 -14.07 -10.15
CA ARG A 173 4.32 -15.50 -9.81
C ARG A 173 4.08 -15.73 -8.31
N GLN A 174 4.27 -14.73 -7.47
CA GLN A 174 3.97 -14.85 -6.05
C GLN A 174 2.52 -15.28 -5.85
N THR A 175 2.32 -16.26 -4.99
CA THR A 175 1.01 -16.83 -4.70
C THR A 175 0.59 -16.50 -3.27
N GLY A 176 -0.68 -16.21 -3.09
CA GLY A 176 -1.33 -16.01 -1.81
C GLY A 176 -2.84 -16.11 -2.03
N VAL A 177 -3.61 -16.18 -0.96
CA VAL A 177 -5.09 -16.29 -1.05
C VAL A 177 -5.67 -15.13 -1.88
N ALA A 178 -5.24 -13.90 -1.63
CA ALA A 178 -5.70 -12.71 -2.37
C ALA A 178 -5.34 -12.78 -3.85
N THR A 179 -4.13 -13.26 -4.21
CA THR A 179 -3.71 -13.43 -5.60
C THR A 179 -4.55 -14.47 -6.33
N GLN A 180 -4.82 -15.59 -5.68
CA GLN A 180 -5.64 -16.66 -6.24
C GLN A 180 -7.09 -16.21 -6.44
N SER A 181 -7.69 -15.59 -5.43
CA SER A 181 -9.06 -15.07 -5.51
C SER A 181 -9.19 -13.99 -6.58
N LEU A 182 -8.19 -13.11 -6.75
CA LEU A 182 -8.21 -12.11 -7.82
C LEU A 182 -8.13 -12.76 -9.21
N LEU A 183 -7.29 -13.80 -9.39
CA LEU A 183 -7.23 -14.56 -10.65
C LEU A 183 -8.59 -15.19 -10.98
N GLU A 184 -9.24 -15.83 -10.01
CA GLU A 184 -10.58 -16.40 -10.17
C GLU A 184 -11.60 -15.34 -10.58
N ARG A 185 -11.55 -14.16 -9.96
CA ARG A 185 -12.38 -13.01 -10.31
C ARG A 185 -12.14 -12.51 -11.74
N VAL A 186 -10.87 -12.46 -12.17
CA VAL A 186 -10.51 -12.10 -13.55
C VAL A 186 -11.10 -13.11 -14.53
N MET A 187 -10.93 -14.40 -14.27
CA MET A 187 -11.46 -15.48 -15.12
C MET A 187 -13.00 -15.46 -15.21
N GLU A 188 -13.68 -15.25 -14.07
CA GLU A 188 -15.14 -15.15 -14.02
C GLU A 188 -15.64 -13.94 -14.82
N SER A 189 -15.07 -12.76 -14.57
CA SER A 189 -15.47 -11.51 -15.23
C SER A 189 -15.22 -11.57 -16.74
N ALA A 190 -14.10 -12.15 -17.16
CA ALA A 190 -13.79 -12.33 -18.57
C ALA A 190 -14.75 -13.30 -19.25
N ARG A 191 -15.08 -14.43 -18.61
CA ARG A 191 -16.07 -15.39 -19.12
C ARG A 191 -17.43 -14.72 -19.30
N ALA A 192 -17.88 -13.93 -18.31
CA ALA A 192 -19.12 -13.17 -18.41
C ALA A 192 -19.11 -12.16 -19.57
N ALA A 193 -17.94 -11.64 -19.94
CA ALA A 193 -17.73 -10.76 -21.08
C ALA A 193 -17.49 -11.49 -22.42
N GLY A 194 -17.53 -12.84 -22.47
CA GLY A 194 -17.26 -13.63 -23.66
C GLY A 194 -15.76 -13.67 -24.05
N LEU A 195 -14.86 -13.44 -23.08
CA LEU A 195 -13.41 -13.43 -23.28
C LEU A 195 -12.77 -14.67 -22.65
N SER A 196 -11.73 -15.21 -23.29
CA SER A 196 -10.86 -16.24 -22.72
C SER A 196 -9.65 -15.61 -22.05
N VAL A 197 -9.23 -16.14 -20.89
CA VAL A 197 -8.05 -15.66 -20.17
C VAL A 197 -6.91 -16.67 -20.25
N THR A 198 -5.73 -16.18 -20.57
CA THR A 198 -4.46 -16.87 -20.39
C THR A 198 -3.77 -16.26 -19.17
N ASP A 199 -3.60 -17.04 -18.10
CA ASP A 199 -2.83 -16.63 -16.93
C ASP A 199 -1.32 -16.64 -17.24
N ALA A 200 -0.64 -15.55 -16.95
CA ALA A 200 0.79 -15.35 -17.22
C ALA A 200 1.55 -14.93 -15.94
N PRO A 201 1.81 -15.89 -15.03
CA PRO A 201 2.63 -15.62 -13.86
C PRO A 201 4.10 -15.46 -14.26
N ALA A 202 4.69 -14.31 -13.96
CA ALA A 202 6.08 -13.97 -14.26
C ALA A 202 6.90 -13.69 -12.98
N GLN A 203 8.19 -13.97 -13.01
CA GLN A 203 9.13 -13.72 -11.91
C GLN A 203 10.39 -12.96 -12.35
N ASN A 204 10.59 -12.77 -13.65
CA ASN A 204 11.70 -12.03 -14.23
C ASN A 204 11.31 -11.43 -15.59
N PRO A 205 12.09 -10.47 -16.15
CA PRO A 205 11.80 -9.87 -17.45
C PRO A 205 11.69 -10.85 -18.62
N ALA A 206 12.44 -11.97 -18.60
CA ALA A 206 12.38 -12.96 -19.67
C ALA A 206 11.06 -13.73 -19.69
N ASP A 207 10.43 -13.93 -18.52
CA ASP A 207 9.08 -14.52 -18.44
C ASP A 207 8.03 -13.56 -19.03
N ILE A 208 8.17 -12.26 -18.81
CA ILE A 208 7.29 -11.21 -19.39
C ILE A 208 7.39 -11.25 -20.91
N ASP A 209 8.62 -11.16 -21.43
CA ASP A 209 8.89 -11.17 -22.87
C ASP A 209 8.29 -12.42 -23.54
N ARG A 210 8.61 -13.61 -23.02
CA ARG A 210 8.11 -14.88 -23.51
C ARG A 210 6.58 -14.95 -23.51
N ALA A 211 5.95 -14.56 -22.40
CA ALA A 211 4.48 -14.62 -22.27
C ALA A 211 3.79 -13.70 -23.29
N ILE A 212 4.25 -12.47 -23.43
CA ILE A 212 3.69 -11.49 -24.35
C ILE A 212 3.95 -11.94 -25.81
N GLN A 213 5.17 -12.36 -26.15
CA GLN A 213 5.53 -12.82 -27.48
C GLN A 213 4.69 -14.03 -27.92
N MET A 214 4.59 -15.05 -27.06
CA MET A 214 3.79 -16.25 -27.36
C MET A 214 2.31 -15.92 -27.51
N PHE A 215 1.77 -15.06 -26.66
CA PHE A 215 0.36 -14.68 -26.73
C PHE A 215 0.06 -13.83 -27.97
N ALA A 216 0.95 -12.94 -28.35
CA ALA A 216 0.80 -12.06 -29.51
C ALA A 216 0.94 -12.79 -30.87
N SER A 217 1.41 -14.04 -30.91
CA SER A 217 1.50 -14.85 -32.14
C SER A 217 0.14 -15.17 -32.76
N SER A 218 -0.94 -15.02 -32.02
CA SER A 218 -2.31 -15.19 -32.49
C SER A 218 -3.08 -13.87 -32.44
N PRO A 219 -4.02 -13.60 -33.36
CA PRO A 219 -4.75 -12.34 -33.42
C PRO A 219 -5.76 -12.18 -32.28
N ASP A 220 -6.40 -11.00 -32.24
CA ASP A 220 -7.54 -10.65 -31.38
C ASP A 220 -7.25 -10.84 -29.88
N GLY A 221 -6.01 -10.58 -29.47
CA GLY A 221 -5.55 -10.58 -28.10
C GLY A 221 -5.46 -9.19 -27.48
N GLY A 222 -5.60 -9.13 -26.14
CA GLY A 222 -5.35 -7.93 -25.33
C GLY A 222 -4.59 -8.27 -24.06
N LEU A 223 -3.98 -7.28 -23.44
CA LEU A 223 -3.17 -7.42 -22.22
C LEU A 223 -3.88 -6.74 -21.04
N LEU A 224 -4.09 -7.48 -19.97
CA LEU A 224 -4.49 -6.98 -18.67
C LEU A 224 -3.32 -7.15 -17.70
N VAL A 225 -2.83 -6.03 -17.15
CA VAL A 225 -1.69 -6.03 -16.22
C VAL A 225 -2.19 -5.91 -14.79
N ALA A 226 -1.82 -6.87 -13.95
CA ALA A 226 -2.15 -6.86 -12.53
C ALA A 226 -1.49 -5.69 -11.79
N PHE A 227 -2.07 -5.32 -10.67
CA PHE A 227 -1.43 -4.40 -9.72
C PHE A 227 -0.64 -5.20 -8.68
N ASP A 228 0.65 -5.28 -8.85
CA ASP A 228 1.57 -5.86 -7.89
C ASP A 228 2.97 -5.21 -7.99
N ALA A 229 3.82 -5.48 -6.99
CA ALA A 229 5.14 -4.85 -6.92
C ALA A 229 6.06 -5.29 -8.09
N PHE A 230 5.92 -6.53 -8.56
CA PHE A 230 6.73 -7.05 -9.67
C PHE A 230 6.36 -6.39 -11.00
N THR A 231 5.07 -6.32 -11.34
CA THR A 231 4.60 -5.66 -12.57
C THR A 231 4.90 -4.17 -12.55
N GLY A 232 4.79 -3.53 -11.38
CA GLY A 232 5.18 -2.14 -11.17
C GLY A 232 6.67 -1.90 -11.41
N MET A 233 7.54 -2.78 -10.89
CA MET A 233 9.00 -2.70 -11.07
C MET A 233 9.38 -2.86 -12.55
N HIS A 234 8.69 -3.73 -13.29
CA HIS A 234 8.97 -4.05 -14.69
C HIS A 234 8.04 -3.31 -15.67
N ARG A 235 7.35 -2.25 -15.23
CA ARG A 235 6.36 -1.53 -16.03
C ARG A 235 6.87 -1.07 -17.40
N GLN A 236 8.11 -0.60 -17.48
CA GLN A 236 8.69 -0.12 -18.73
C GLN A 236 8.83 -1.26 -19.74
N VAL A 237 9.35 -2.41 -19.32
CA VAL A 237 9.46 -3.61 -20.19
C VAL A 237 8.07 -4.04 -20.66
N ILE A 238 7.07 -4.06 -19.77
CA ILE A 238 5.70 -4.45 -20.12
C ILE A 238 5.09 -3.51 -21.16
N VAL A 239 5.25 -2.19 -20.97
CA VAL A 239 4.75 -1.16 -21.90
C VAL A 239 5.44 -1.26 -23.27
N GLU A 240 6.78 -1.40 -23.29
CA GLU A 240 7.56 -1.57 -24.52
C GLU A 240 7.14 -2.83 -25.29
N MET A 241 6.93 -3.95 -24.59
CA MET A 241 6.50 -5.19 -25.22
C MET A 241 5.06 -5.10 -25.75
N ALA A 242 4.13 -4.54 -24.97
CA ALA A 242 2.76 -4.29 -25.43
C ALA A 242 2.74 -3.43 -26.69
N SER A 243 3.54 -2.38 -26.73
CA SER A 243 3.69 -1.48 -27.89
C SER A 243 4.30 -2.21 -29.11
N ARG A 244 5.41 -2.94 -28.88
CA ARG A 244 6.11 -3.70 -29.94
C ARG A 244 5.19 -4.70 -30.65
N TYR A 245 4.38 -5.42 -29.88
CA TYR A 245 3.45 -6.41 -30.41
C TYR A 245 2.06 -5.85 -30.72
N ARG A 246 1.86 -4.54 -30.56
CA ARG A 246 0.57 -3.85 -30.81
C ARG A 246 -0.59 -4.48 -30.06
N LEU A 247 -0.34 -4.97 -28.85
CA LEU A 247 -1.36 -5.49 -27.98
C LEU A 247 -2.08 -4.33 -27.27
N PRO A 248 -3.38 -4.16 -27.44
CA PRO A 248 -4.16 -3.28 -26.57
C PRO A 248 -3.95 -3.68 -25.13
N ALA A 249 -3.57 -2.72 -24.29
CA ALA A 249 -3.22 -3.00 -22.89
C ALA A 249 -3.96 -2.07 -21.94
N VAL A 250 -4.48 -2.65 -20.84
CA VAL A 250 -5.05 -1.93 -19.71
C VAL A 250 -4.24 -2.22 -18.46
N TYR A 251 -3.77 -1.15 -17.84
CA TYR A 251 -2.96 -1.19 -16.63
C TYR A 251 -3.80 -0.87 -15.39
N ALA A 252 -3.42 -1.40 -14.25
CA ALA A 252 -4.17 -1.27 -13.01
C ALA A 252 -4.01 0.11 -12.35
N SER A 253 -3.01 0.89 -12.71
CA SER A 253 -2.83 2.26 -12.22
C SER A 253 -2.11 3.13 -13.25
N ARG A 254 -2.23 4.47 -13.09
CA ARG A 254 -1.49 5.42 -13.92
C ARG A 254 0.03 5.22 -13.81
N LYS A 255 0.54 4.93 -12.62
CA LYS A 255 1.97 4.65 -12.40
C LYS A 255 2.42 3.40 -13.14
N SER A 256 1.61 2.34 -13.17
CA SER A 256 1.90 1.12 -13.92
C SER A 256 1.89 1.32 -15.44
N ALA A 257 1.04 2.21 -15.96
CA ALA A 257 1.02 2.57 -17.36
C ALA A 257 2.20 3.46 -17.77
N GLY A 258 2.77 4.22 -16.84
CA GLY A 258 3.77 5.23 -17.18
C GLY A 258 3.23 6.30 -18.13
N ASN A 259 4.12 6.87 -18.95
CA ASN A 259 3.74 7.87 -19.97
C ASN A 259 3.29 7.24 -21.29
N ASP A 260 3.75 6.02 -21.59
CA ASP A 260 3.60 5.36 -22.90
C ASP A 260 2.57 4.22 -22.88
N GLY A 261 1.99 3.91 -21.74
CA GLY A 261 0.93 2.91 -21.60
C GLY A 261 -0.40 3.45 -22.13
N LEU A 262 -1.07 2.62 -22.97
CA LEU A 262 -2.24 3.04 -23.74
C LEU A 262 -3.43 3.45 -22.85
N CYS A 263 -3.72 2.70 -21.81
CA CYS A 263 -4.88 2.94 -20.93
C CYS A 263 -4.62 2.43 -19.52
N SER A 264 -5.02 3.19 -18.53
CA SER A 264 -5.02 2.74 -17.14
C SER A 264 -6.36 3.05 -16.47
N TYR A 265 -6.78 2.15 -15.60
CA TYR A 265 -7.96 2.36 -14.77
C TYR A 265 -7.77 1.74 -13.39
N GLY A 266 -7.78 2.57 -12.37
CA GLY A 266 -7.55 2.15 -10.99
C GLY A 266 -7.42 3.33 -10.04
N PHE A 267 -6.92 3.05 -8.86
CA PHE A 267 -6.74 4.03 -7.79
C PHE A 267 -5.51 4.92 -8.01
N ASP A 268 -5.51 6.08 -7.35
CA ASP A 268 -4.35 6.96 -7.27
C ASP A 268 -3.50 6.58 -6.04
N GLN A 269 -2.33 5.99 -6.30
CA GLN A 269 -1.42 5.55 -5.23
C GLN A 269 -0.94 6.73 -4.39
N ASP A 270 -0.59 7.87 -4.99
CA ASP A 270 -0.11 9.02 -4.23
C ASP A 270 -1.21 9.62 -3.35
N GLN A 271 -2.47 9.56 -3.81
CA GLN A 271 -3.60 9.95 -2.99
C GLN A 271 -3.75 9.02 -1.77
N GLN A 272 -3.63 7.70 -1.94
CA GLN A 272 -3.66 6.78 -0.79
C GLN A 272 -2.54 7.06 0.22
N PHE A 273 -1.34 7.40 -0.25
CA PHE A 273 -0.24 7.77 0.66
C PHE A 273 -0.52 9.06 1.42
N ARG A 274 -1.15 10.07 0.79
CA ARG A 274 -1.60 11.30 1.48
C ARG A 274 -2.69 11.00 2.51
N GLU A 275 -3.66 10.17 2.17
CA GLU A 275 -4.73 9.75 3.09
C GLU A 275 -4.18 8.95 4.26
N ALA A 276 -3.22 8.03 4.01
CA ALA A 276 -2.54 7.28 5.06
C ALA A 276 -1.80 8.21 6.05
N ALA A 277 -1.25 9.34 5.58
CA ALA A 277 -0.64 10.33 6.48
C ALA A 277 -1.65 10.87 7.49
N SER A 278 -2.92 11.07 7.10
CA SER A 278 -3.98 11.51 8.01
C SER A 278 -4.29 10.45 9.08
N TYR A 279 -4.31 9.16 8.70
CA TYR A 279 -4.52 8.06 9.64
C TYR A 279 -3.35 7.91 10.61
N VAL A 280 -2.12 7.97 10.10
CA VAL A 280 -0.91 7.96 10.95
C VAL A 280 -0.93 9.13 11.93
N ALA A 281 -1.24 10.35 11.49
CA ALA A 281 -1.33 11.51 12.36
C ALA A 281 -2.38 11.34 13.48
N ARG A 282 -3.54 10.75 13.18
CA ARG A 282 -4.59 10.45 14.19
C ARG A 282 -4.12 9.39 15.19
N LEU A 283 -3.46 8.31 14.72
CA LEU A 283 -2.89 7.27 15.59
C LEU A 283 -1.82 7.84 16.52
N LEU A 284 -0.90 8.67 15.99
CA LEU A 284 0.12 9.37 16.79
C LEU A 284 -0.49 10.30 17.83
N SER A 285 -1.70 10.82 17.58
CA SER A 285 -2.47 11.65 18.50
C SER A 285 -3.35 10.87 19.47
N GLY A 286 -3.33 9.50 19.41
CA GLY A 286 -4.00 8.62 20.38
C GLY A 286 -5.30 7.97 19.91
N SER A 287 -5.71 8.12 18.63
CA SER A 287 -6.79 7.32 18.05
C SER A 287 -6.39 5.84 17.96
N LYS A 288 -7.37 4.95 17.88
CA LYS A 288 -7.14 3.51 17.71
C LYS A 288 -7.38 3.10 16.24
N PRO A 289 -6.76 2.02 15.75
CA PRO A 289 -7.06 1.48 14.41
C PRO A 289 -8.56 1.21 14.19
N SER A 290 -9.28 0.72 15.21
CA SER A 290 -10.72 0.46 15.15
C SER A 290 -11.59 1.71 14.91
N ASP A 291 -11.07 2.90 15.17
CA ASP A 291 -11.76 4.19 14.97
C ASP A 291 -11.57 4.72 13.53
N LEU A 292 -10.80 4.01 12.72
CA LEU A 292 -10.37 4.38 11.37
C LEU A 292 -10.86 3.32 10.38
N PRO A 293 -11.98 3.54 9.68
CA PRO A 293 -12.48 2.57 8.69
C PRO A 293 -11.50 2.38 7.53
N VAL A 294 -11.62 1.21 6.86
CA VAL A 294 -10.84 0.89 5.66
C VAL A 294 -11.53 1.42 4.41
#